data_f75b6155396b792751a76b2c77acf661
#
_entry.id   f75b6155396b792751a76b2c77acf661
#
_cell.length_a   1.000
_cell.length_b   1.000
_cell.length_c   1.000
_cell.angle_alpha   90.00
_cell.angle_beta   90.00
_cell.angle_gamma   90.00
#
_symmetry.space_group_name_H-M   'P 1'
#
loop_
_entity.id
_entity.type
_entity.pdbx_description
1 polymer ?
#
loop_
_entity_poly.entity_id
_entity_poly.type
_entity_poly.pdbx_seq_one_letter_code
_entity_poly.pdbx_strand_id
1 'polypeptide(L)'
;MATDTAPDDSTFAVAPTAVSAAAALGGLVKNAPAWAVSLLVHVIVLLSMALVVSQPPPQEKARVIVSGAPETLDAFEDFDASLPDDLPVIDQTTEEVVMTDVVPIDNVQVVSTAEDVDAAPIAVELSDFGTETAAPADMLATVGAIGGTAGGLGGRASAAMRNQLVATGGGSSQSEAAVEAGLKWFIQHQLPDGGWSFNLKECPSCKGQCSEGRDKGVGEDRCGATALALLPFLGRGYTHKEGPYKRQLEAGLTFLAGMAVKGNGKAYDKGGNMYSQGLAGIVLSEGYAMSQDKRLQAPAQLALNYIMQAQDPVGGGWRYAPKQPGDTSAVGWQLMALKSGNMAFLQVNPLTVKKASAFLDSVQSDDGAAYGYIDAKTPGPARNAVGLLCRMYLGWKKNHPAMERGVVNLAKGGPSNDLYHDYYATQVLHHMEGESWVSWNNTMRDMLVSTQAKKGHEAGSWFEGVNGGHGADAAGRLYCTSLSTMILEVYYRHLPIYGQQSVEEEFKE
;
A
#
# COMPACT_ATOMS: atom_id res chain seq x y z
N MET A 1 97.05 36.50 -11.73
CA MET A 1 98.05 35.61 -12.29
C MET A 1 97.41 34.24 -12.45
N ALA A 2 97.47 33.80 -13.72
CA ALA A 2 97.42 32.46 -14.26
C ALA A 2 96.10 31.64 -13.89
N THR A 3 95.14 31.48 -14.82
CA THR A 3 95.11 30.52 -15.95
C THR A 3 95.21 29.05 -15.49
N ASP A 4 94.15 28.21 -15.68
CA ASP A 4 94.08 27.43 -16.90
C ASP A 4 92.80 26.56 -16.95
N THR A 5 92.16 26.64 -18.02
CA THR A 5 91.45 25.80 -18.96
C THR A 5 90.89 24.41 -18.53
N ALA A 6 89.72 24.21 -19.07
CA ALA A 6 88.89 22.99 -19.24
C ALA A 6 89.54 21.79 -19.90
N PRO A 7 88.92 20.60 -19.99
CA PRO A 7 87.90 20.40 -21.01
C PRO A 7 86.67 19.57 -20.61
N ASP A 8 85.70 19.80 -21.43
CA ASP A 8 84.47 19.17 -21.80
C ASP A 8 84.54 17.64 -22.00
N ASP A 9 83.63 16.87 -21.46
CA ASP A 9 83.27 15.59 -22.06
C ASP A 9 81.83 15.25 -21.80
N SER A 10 81.00 15.60 -22.77
CA SER A 10 79.61 15.27 -22.88
C SER A 10 79.40 13.82 -23.34
N THR A 11 78.94 12.94 -22.51
CA THR A 11 78.37 11.68 -22.97
C THR A 11 76.87 11.65 -22.65
N PHE A 12 76.09 11.80 -23.71
CA PHE A 12 74.65 11.58 -23.74
C PHE A 12 74.30 10.12 -23.39
N ALA A 13 73.68 9.85 -22.28
CA ALA A 13 72.98 8.58 -21.99
C ALA A 13 71.62 8.58 -22.66
N VAL A 14 71.44 7.79 -23.70
CA VAL A 14 70.16 7.54 -24.39
C VAL A 14 69.31 6.71 -23.50
N ALA A 15 68.14 7.23 -23.15
CA ALA A 15 67.05 6.52 -22.42
C ALA A 15 66.56 5.33 -23.27
N PRO A 16 66.34 4.16 -22.71
CA PRO A 16 65.78 3.02 -23.42
C PRO A 16 64.37 3.27 -23.86
N THR A 17 64.10 3.12 -25.13
CA THR A 17 62.83 3.32 -25.80
C THR A 17 61.78 2.33 -25.32
N ALA A 18 60.56 2.81 -25.10
CA ALA A 18 59.35 2.09 -24.62
C ALA A 18 58.92 0.88 -25.49
N VAL A 19 59.64 0.56 -26.53
CA VAL A 19 59.33 -0.55 -27.46
C VAL A 19 59.72 -1.93 -26.91
N SER A 20 60.56 -2.00 -25.88
CA SER A 20 61.09 -3.29 -25.39
C SER A 20 60.10 -3.99 -24.38
N ALA A 21 59.23 -3.27 -23.72
CA ALA A 21 58.32 -3.83 -22.73
C ALA A 21 57.11 -4.57 -23.37
N ALA A 22 56.57 -4.05 -24.47
CA ALA A 22 55.47 -4.68 -25.19
C ALA A 22 55.88 -5.98 -25.90
N ALA A 23 57.16 -6.06 -26.41
CA ALA A 23 57.69 -7.25 -27.04
C ALA A 23 58.00 -8.38 -26.02
N ALA A 24 58.39 -8.03 -24.80
CA ALA A 24 58.61 -8.98 -23.70
C ALA A 24 57.32 -9.58 -23.16
N LEU A 25 56.23 -8.77 -23.04
CA LEU A 25 54.88 -9.26 -22.64
C LEU A 25 54.29 -10.19 -23.72
N GLY A 26 54.42 -9.89 -24.99
CA GLY A 26 53.91 -10.72 -26.09
C GLY A 26 54.53 -12.13 -26.14
N GLY A 27 55.83 -12.28 -25.73
CA GLY A 27 56.52 -13.57 -25.62
C GLY A 27 56.04 -14.41 -24.42
N LEU A 28 55.74 -13.81 -23.32
CA LEU A 28 55.23 -14.46 -22.09
C LEU A 28 53.83 -15.04 -22.28
N VAL A 29 52.95 -14.34 -23.01
CA VAL A 29 51.55 -14.79 -23.24
C VAL A 29 51.49 -15.95 -24.24
N LYS A 30 52.40 -16.03 -25.22
CA LYS A 30 52.42 -17.11 -26.23
C LYS A 30 52.82 -18.48 -25.68
N ASN A 31 53.55 -18.53 -24.57
CA ASN A 31 54.00 -19.77 -23.92
C ASN A 31 53.31 -20.07 -22.60
N ALA A 32 52.34 -19.28 -22.21
CA ALA A 32 51.60 -19.49 -20.96
C ALA A 32 50.53 -20.59 -21.14
N PRO A 33 50.42 -21.54 -20.20
CA PRO A 33 49.36 -22.53 -20.26
C PRO A 33 47.99 -21.86 -20.16
N ALA A 34 46.99 -22.40 -20.86
CA ALA A 34 45.65 -21.81 -21.00
C ALA A 34 44.98 -21.44 -19.64
N TRP A 35 45.26 -22.22 -18.60
CA TRP A 35 44.72 -21.92 -17.26
C TRP A 35 45.30 -20.64 -16.65
N ALA A 36 46.62 -20.33 -16.95
CA ALA A 36 47.25 -19.13 -16.41
C ALA A 36 46.74 -17.86 -17.11
N VAL A 37 46.43 -17.94 -18.41
CA VAL A 37 45.81 -16.85 -19.18
C VAL A 37 44.39 -16.61 -18.67
N SER A 38 43.61 -17.66 -18.43
CA SER A 38 42.26 -17.57 -17.87
C SER A 38 42.30 -16.94 -16.47
N LEU A 39 43.20 -17.37 -15.60
CA LEU A 39 43.34 -16.80 -14.25
C LEU A 39 43.67 -15.30 -14.31
N LEU A 40 44.57 -14.89 -15.19
CA LEU A 40 44.93 -13.48 -15.35
C LEU A 40 43.73 -12.63 -15.79
N VAL A 41 42.96 -13.12 -16.75
CA VAL A 41 41.73 -12.43 -17.20
C VAL A 41 40.75 -12.29 -16.07
N HIS A 42 40.49 -13.35 -15.29
CA HIS A 42 39.56 -13.28 -14.15
C HIS A 42 40.05 -12.32 -13.06
N VAL A 43 41.35 -12.28 -12.76
CA VAL A 43 41.94 -11.33 -11.81
C VAL A 43 41.78 -9.89 -12.30
N ILE A 44 41.99 -9.62 -13.59
CA ILE A 44 41.78 -8.28 -14.14
C ILE A 44 40.30 -7.86 -14.06
N VAL A 45 39.40 -8.77 -14.40
CA VAL A 45 37.95 -8.50 -14.29
C VAL A 45 37.55 -8.23 -12.84
N LEU A 46 38.00 -9.06 -11.88
CA LEU A 46 37.71 -8.86 -10.46
C LEU A 46 38.30 -7.56 -9.91
N LEU A 47 39.52 -7.20 -10.32
CA LEU A 47 40.12 -5.92 -9.92
C LEU A 47 39.39 -4.73 -10.54
N SER A 48 38.91 -4.84 -11.78
CA SER A 48 38.11 -3.80 -12.42
C SER A 48 36.78 -3.63 -11.73
N MET A 49 36.11 -4.73 -11.37
CA MET A 49 34.86 -4.70 -10.58
C MET A 49 35.10 -4.13 -9.19
N ALA A 50 36.18 -4.50 -8.52
CA ALA A 50 36.52 -3.95 -7.20
C ALA A 50 36.82 -2.44 -7.27
N LEU A 51 37.42 -1.94 -8.35
CA LEU A 51 37.62 -0.50 -8.55
C LEU A 51 36.31 0.26 -8.79
N VAL A 52 35.35 -0.35 -9.47
CA VAL A 52 34.00 0.23 -9.66
C VAL A 52 33.20 0.24 -8.36
N VAL A 53 33.29 -0.86 -7.58
CA VAL A 53 32.57 -0.99 -6.29
C VAL A 53 33.22 -0.16 -5.17
N SER A 54 34.52 0.12 -5.23
CA SER A 54 35.23 0.89 -4.20
C SER A 54 35.21 2.41 -4.40
N GLN A 55 34.53 2.94 -5.40
CA GLN A 55 34.27 4.36 -5.43
C GLN A 55 33.27 4.68 -4.31
N PRO A 56 33.65 5.44 -3.27
CA PRO A 56 32.68 5.88 -2.27
C PRO A 56 31.61 6.70 -3.02
N PRO A 57 30.32 6.49 -2.70
CA PRO A 57 29.29 7.34 -3.26
C PRO A 57 29.65 8.79 -2.95
N PRO A 58 29.32 9.74 -3.85
CA PRO A 58 29.57 11.15 -3.58
C PRO A 58 28.96 11.47 -2.22
N GLN A 59 29.78 11.96 -1.29
CA GLN A 59 29.32 12.39 0.00
C GLN A 59 28.40 13.59 -0.23
N GLU A 60 27.11 13.35 -0.40
CA GLU A 60 26.14 14.38 -0.06
C GLU A 60 26.35 14.70 1.41
N LYS A 61 26.72 15.95 1.65
CA LYS A 61 26.86 16.48 3.00
C LYS A 61 25.56 16.18 3.72
N ALA A 62 25.63 15.28 4.71
CA ALA A 62 24.51 15.02 5.60
C ALA A 62 24.00 16.38 6.10
N ARG A 63 22.85 16.82 5.59
CA ARG A 63 22.12 17.91 6.20
C ARG A 63 21.61 17.35 7.53
N VAL A 64 22.33 17.71 8.59
CA VAL A 64 21.80 17.58 9.94
C VAL A 64 20.56 18.46 9.94
N ILE A 65 19.38 17.84 9.89
CA ILE A 65 18.14 18.53 10.18
C ILE A 65 18.18 18.80 11.68
N VAL A 66 18.76 19.93 12.04
CA VAL A 66 18.51 20.53 13.35
C VAL A 66 17.02 20.83 13.32
N SER A 67 16.28 20.35 14.30
CA SER A 67 14.88 20.69 14.55
C SER A 67 14.81 22.18 14.91
N GLY A 68 14.83 23.00 13.89
CA GLY A 68 14.45 24.39 13.93
C GLY A 68 13.03 24.50 13.40
N ALA A 69 12.30 25.50 13.87
CA ALA A 69 10.93 25.78 13.46
C ALA A 69 10.72 25.58 11.94
N PRO A 70 9.55 25.08 11.51
CA PRO A 70 9.30 24.78 10.11
C PRO A 70 9.60 26.00 9.27
N GLU A 71 10.59 25.88 8.38
CA GLU A 71 10.68 26.79 7.24
C GLU A 71 9.34 26.72 6.52
N THR A 72 8.78 27.87 6.25
CA THR A 72 7.51 28.10 5.62
C THR A 72 7.32 27.16 4.42
N LEU A 73 6.18 26.53 4.39
CA LEU A 73 5.75 25.50 3.43
C LEU A 73 5.53 26.11 2.03
N ASP A 74 6.55 26.63 1.38
CA ASP A 74 6.48 27.11 -0.02
C ASP A 74 6.07 26.01 -1.02
N ALA A 75 6.16 24.74 -0.60
CA ALA A 75 5.71 23.60 -1.41
C ALA A 75 4.18 23.44 -1.48
N PHE A 76 3.42 24.22 -0.70
CA PHE A 76 1.95 24.20 -0.68
C PHE A 76 1.30 25.38 -1.40
N GLU A 77 2.08 26.35 -1.91
CA GLU A 77 1.51 27.45 -2.67
C GLU A 77 0.83 27.00 -3.97
N ASP A 78 1.21 25.83 -4.50
CA ASP A 78 0.60 25.24 -5.70
C ASP A 78 -0.57 24.27 -5.41
N PHE A 79 -0.90 24.03 -4.12
CA PHE A 79 -2.03 23.19 -3.77
C PHE A 79 -3.28 24.07 -3.65
N ASP A 80 -3.92 24.31 -4.78
CA ASP A 80 -5.18 25.04 -4.81
C ASP A 80 -6.27 24.25 -4.07
N ALA A 81 -6.60 24.71 -2.85
CA ALA A 81 -7.65 24.15 -2.03
C ALA A 81 -9.05 24.60 -2.48
N SER A 82 -9.15 25.42 -3.53
CA SER A 82 -10.41 25.81 -4.12
C SER A 82 -10.95 24.63 -4.94
N LEU A 83 -12.19 24.26 -4.68
CA LEU A 83 -12.92 23.32 -5.53
C LEU A 83 -13.10 23.95 -6.92
N PRO A 84 -13.03 23.15 -8.00
CA PRO A 84 -13.46 23.62 -9.30
C PRO A 84 -14.92 24.08 -9.20
N ASP A 85 -15.21 25.31 -9.62
CA ASP A 85 -16.54 25.91 -9.55
C ASP A 85 -17.61 25.18 -10.35
N ASP A 86 -17.21 24.23 -11.20
CA ASP A 86 -18.09 23.40 -12.03
C ASP A 86 -17.95 21.90 -11.70
N LEU A 87 -18.59 21.44 -10.63
CA LEU A 87 -18.94 20.03 -10.51
C LEU A 87 -20.10 19.76 -11.49
N PRO A 88 -19.94 18.92 -12.52
CA PRO A 88 -21.05 18.65 -13.42
C PRO A 88 -22.20 18.00 -12.67
N VAL A 89 -23.36 18.61 -12.72
CA VAL A 89 -24.63 17.95 -12.40
C VAL A 89 -24.76 16.78 -13.37
N ILE A 90 -24.67 15.56 -12.84
CA ILE A 90 -24.83 14.36 -13.67
C ILE A 90 -26.31 14.29 -14.04
N ASP A 91 -26.60 14.65 -15.28
CA ASP A 91 -27.91 14.42 -15.90
C ASP A 91 -28.13 12.89 -15.99
N GLN A 92 -29.25 12.41 -15.45
CA GLN A 92 -29.57 10.99 -15.36
C GLN A 92 -30.03 10.48 -16.75
N THR A 93 -29.12 10.40 -17.71
CA THR A 93 -29.33 9.57 -18.87
C THR A 93 -28.68 8.23 -18.64
N THR A 94 -29.50 7.23 -18.38
CA THR A 94 -29.11 5.82 -18.36
C THR A 94 -28.64 5.41 -19.75
N GLU A 95 -27.34 5.49 -20.00
CA GLU A 95 -26.72 4.73 -21.07
C GLU A 95 -26.55 3.29 -20.58
N GLU A 96 -27.29 2.42 -21.24
CA GLU A 96 -27.21 0.97 -21.14
C GLU A 96 -25.78 0.56 -21.53
N VAL A 97 -24.95 0.08 -20.55
CA VAL A 97 -23.62 -0.44 -20.85
C VAL A 97 -23.79 -1.76 -21.59
N VAL A 98 -23.71 -1.71 -22.89
CA VAL A 98 -23.61 -2.90 -23.74
C VAL A 98 -22.22 -3.53 -23.46
N MET A 99 -22.22 -4.66 -22.80
CA MET A 99 -21.06 -5.52 -22.65
C MET A 99 -20.69 -6.11 -23.98
N THR A 100 -19.65 -5.60 -24.61
CA THR A 100 -19.08 -6.25 -25.81
C THR A 100 -18.29 -7.49 -25.39
N ASP A 101 -18.51 -8.57 -26.13
CA ASP A 101 -17.87 -9.88 -25.95
C ASP A 101 -16.34 -9.79 -25.85
N VAL A 102 -15.81 -10.53 -24.88
CA VAL A 102 -14.37 -10.66 -24.67
C VAL A 102 -13.78 -11.52 -25.78
N VAL A 103 -12.99 -10.89 -26.64
CA VAL A 103 -12.17 -11.59 -27.64
C VAL A 103 -10.90 -12.09 -26.93
N PRO A 104 -10.55 -13.38 -27.02
CA PRO A 104 -9.28 -13.86 -26.48
C PRO A 104 -8.12 -13.32 -27.32
N ILE A 105 -7.17 -12.66 -26.65
CA ILE A 105 -5.95 -12.15 -27.28
C ILE A 105 -4.83 -13.15 -27.04
N ASP A 106 -4.49 -13.89 -28.10
CA ASP A 106 -3.24 -14.64 -28.19
C ASP A 106 -2.09 -13.68 -28.55
N ASN A 107 -1.02 -13.77 -27.79
CA ASN A 107 0.32 -13.20 -28.03
C ASN A 107 0.45 -11.67 -28.16
N VAL A 108 0.79 -11.02 -27.03
CA VAL A 108 1.38 -9.68 -27.05
C VAL A 108 2.89 -9.78 -26.77
N GLN A 109 3.69 -9.50 -27.79
CA GLN A 109 5.13 -9.22 -27.61
C GLN A 109 5.28 -7.83 -27.00
N VAL A 110 5.91 -7.78 -25.82
CA VAL A 110 6.23 -6.52 -25.14
C VAL A 110 7.56 -6.00 -25.66
N VAL A 111 7.56 -4.86 -26.35
CA VAL A 111 8.76 -4.10 -26.69
C VAL A 111 9.06 -3.15 -25.52
N SER A 112 10.17 -3.38 -24.84
CA SER A 112 10.67 -2.52 -23.77
C SER A 112 11.48 -1.37 -24.37
N THR A 113 11.04 -0.12 -24.13
CA THR A 113 11.92 1.05 -24.22
C THR A 113 12.12 1.58 -22.79
N ALA A 114 13.31 1.32 -22.25
CA ALA A 114 13.75 1.92 -21.00
C ALA A 114 14.35 3.29 -21.30
N GLU A 115 13.82 4.35 -20.69
CA GLU A 115 14.54 5.59 -20.49
C GLU A 115 14.86 5.73 -19.00
N ASP A 116 16.14 5.99 -18.73
CA ASP A 116 16.74 6.12 -17.41
C ASP A 116 16.08 7.22 -16.59
N VAL A 117 15.59 6.89 -15.39
CA VAL A 117 15.31 7.86 -14.34
C VAL A 117 16.13 7.50 -13.11
N ASP A 118 17.24 8.21 -12.98
CA ASP A 118 18.18 8.16 -11.87
C ASP A 118 17.53 8.83 -10.63
N ALA A 119 17.04 8.01 -9.70
CA ALA A 119 16.80 8.39 -8.31
C ALA A 119 16.61 7.13 -7.46
N ALA A 120 17.70 6.57 -6.96
CA ALA A 120 17.64 5.53 -5.96
C ALA A 120 17.26 6.16 -4.60
N PRO A 121 16.11 5.80 -4.00
CA PRO A 121 15.84 6.15 -2.61
C PRO A 121 16.75 5.32 -1.70
N ILE A 122 17.27 5.95 -0.65
CA ILE A 122 18.02 5.28 0.40
C ILE A 122 17.07 4.26 1.05
N ALA A 123 17.27 2.99 0.73
CA ALA A 123 16.59 1.90 1.39
C ALA A 123 17.14 1.81 2.83
N VAL A 124 16.39 2.30 3.79
CA VAL A 124 16.58 1.90 5.19
C VAL A 124 16.11 0.44 5.24
N GLU A 125 16.99 -0.47 5.59
CA GLU A 125 16.64 -1.88 5.79
C GLU A 125 15.61 -1.99 6.91
N LEU A 126 14.36 -2.07 6.52
CA LEU A 126 13.22 -2.39 7.38
C LEU A 126 13.08 -3.92 7.45
N SER A 127 14.12 -4.59 7.98
CA SER A 127 14.19 -6.05 8.05
C SER A 127 13.05 -6.69 8.84
N ASP A 128 12.32 -5.93 9.67
CA ASP A 128 11.26 -6.45 10.54
C ASP A 128 9.83 -6.10 10.10
N PHE A 129 9.63 -5.34 9.01
CA PHE A 129 8.29 -5.01 8.55
C PHE A 129 7.82 -5.87 7.38
N GLY A 130 7.84 -7.17 7.57
CA GLY A 130 7.33 -8.12 6.56
C GLY A 130 8.09 -8.04 5.23
N THR A 131 9.39 -7.72 5.25
CA THR A 131 10.25 -7.85 4.06
C THR A 131 10.36 -9.30 3.62
N GLU A 132 10.18 -10.24 4.54
CA GLU A 132 10.04 -11.67 4.22
C GLU A 132 8.62 -12.06 3.77
N THR A 133 7.62 -11.17 3.95
CA THR A 133 6.23 -11.33 3.50
C THR A 133 5.80 -10.23 2.52
N ALA A 134 6.57 -9.15 2.38
CA ALA A 134 6.53 -8.40 1.14
C ALA A 134 6.91 -9.40 0.04
N ALA A 135 6.10 -9.44 -1.02
CA ALA A 135 6.44 -10.25 -2.19
C ALA A 135 7.95 -10.17 -2.45
N PRO A 136 8.64 -11.28 -2.69
CA PRO A 136 10.07 -11.27 -2.95
C PRO A 136 10.45 -10.15 -3.91
N ALA A 137 11.64 -9.59 -3.79
CA ALA A 137 12.09 -8.47 -4.64
C ALA A 137 11.88 -8.76 -6.13
N ASP A 138 11.95 -10.02 -6.53
CA ASP A 138 11.68 -10.49 -7.89
C ASP A 138 10.21 -10.38 -8.29
N MET A 139 9.27 -10.52 -7.34
CA MET A 139 7.84 -10.28 -7.60
C MET A 139 7.53 -8.78 -7.60
N LEU A 140 8.19 -8.02 -6.74
CA LEU A 140 8.18 -6.56 -6.79
C LEU A 140 8.77 -6.05 -8.11
N ALA A 141 9.84 -6.68 -8.61
CA ALA A 141 10.44 -6.37 -9.91
C ALA A 141 9.51 -6.78 -11.07
N THR A 142 8.85 -7.93 -10.98
CA THR A 142 7.89 -8.40 -12.01
C THR A 142 6.62 -7.56 -12.00
N VAL A 143 6.11 -7.17 -10.83
CA VAL A 143 4.97 -6.27 -10.67
C VAL A 143 5.36 -4.83 -11.01
N GLY A 144 6.58 -4.39 -10.71
CA GLY A 144 7.16 -3.12 -11.15
C GLY A 144 7.38 -3.05 -12.67
N ALA A 145 7.74 -4.15 -13.31
CA ALA A 145 7.89 -4.24 -14.77
C ALA A 145 6.54 -4.13 -15.52
N ILE A 146 5.42 -4.38 -14.85
CA ILE A 146 4.07 -4.30 -15.46
C ILE A 146 3.44 -2.91 -15.32
N GLY A 147 4.09 -1.94 -14.66
CA GLY A 147 3.48 -0.61 -14.60
C GLY A 147 4.04 0.41 -13.64
N GLY A 148 5.33 0.44 -13.36
CA GLY A 148 5.98 1.62 -12.74
C GLY A 148 5.41 2.13 -11.41
N THR A 149 4.57 1.38 -10.75
CA THR A 149 3.91 1.77 -9.51
C THR A 149 4.33 0.88 -8.34
N ALA A 150 4.56 1.53 -7.23
CA ALA A 150 5.08 1.01 -5.98
C ALA A 150 4.45 -0.34 -5.54
N GLY A 151 5.26 -1.36 -5.42
CA GLY A 151 5.03 -2.56 -4.62
C GLY A 151 3.68 -3.26 -4.80
N GLY A 152 3.11 -3.79 -3.73
CA GLY A 152 1.85 -4.54 -3.70
C GLY A 152 0.57 -3.83 -4.22
N LEU A 153 0.68 -2.61 -4.73
CA LEU A 153 -0.40 -1.88 -5.40
C LEU A 153 -0.49 -2.17 -6.90
N GLY A 154 0.45 -2.92 -7.46
CA GLY A 154 0.52 -3.20 -8.90
C GLY A 154 -0.69 -3.93 -9.47
N GLY A 155 -1.39 -4.76 -8.68
CA GLY A 155 -2.62 -5.44 -9.09
C GLY A 155 -3.75 -4.49 -9.53
N ARG A 156 -3.68 -3.23 -9.11
CA ARG A 156 -4.66 -2.18 -9.42
C ARG A 156 -4.32 -1.40 -10.69
N ALA A 157 -3.09 -1.53 -11.23
CA ALA A 157 -2.52 -0.62 -12.22
C ALA A 157 -3.19 -0.68 -13.60
N SER A 158 -3.70 -1.83 -14.05
CA SER A 158 -4.31 -1.94 -15.36
C SER A 158 -5.63 -2.71 -15.33
N ALA A 159 -6.52 -2.40 -16.26
CA ALA A 159 -7.78 -3.13 -16.42
C ALA A 159 -7.54 -4.61 -16.76
N ALA A 160 -6.56 -4.91 -17.61
CA ALA A 160 -6.21 -6.28 -17.98
C ALA A 160 -5.76 -7.10 -16.76
N MET A 161 -4.86 -6.55 -15.93
CA MET A 161 -4.41 -7.20 -14.69
C MET A 161 -5.59 -7.42 -13.74
N ARG A 162 -6.42 -6.41 -13.50
CA ARG A 162 -7.61 -6.56 -12.65
C ARG A 162 -8.54 -7.66 -13.14
N ASN A 163 -8.86 -7.68 -14.43
CA ASN A 163 -9.73 -8.71 -15.02
C ASN A 163 -9.14 -10.12 -14.85
N GLN A 164 -7.82 -10.27 -15.02
CA GLN A 164 -7.14 -11.52 -14.77
C GLN A 164 -7.26 -11.95 -13.30
N LEU A 165 -6.96 -11.05 -12.37
CA LEU A 165 -7.03 -11.32 -10.92
C LEU A 165 -8.46 -11.63 -10.47
N VAL A 166 -9.47 -10.95 -11.01
CA VAL A 166 -10.88 -11.28 -10.78
C VAL A 166 -11.20 -12.70 -11.26
N ALA A 167 -10.80 -13.04 -12.48
CA ALA A 167 -11.08 -14.36 -13.06
C ALA A 167 -10.39 -15.49 -12.30
N THR A 168 -9.13 -15.32 -11.91
CA THR A 168 -8.35 -16.34 -11.17
C THR A 168 -8.69 -16.38 -9.69
N GLY A 169 -9.05 -15.24 -9.08
CA GLY A 169 -9.37 -15.13 -7.66
C GLY A 169 -10.79 -15.53 -7.28
N GLY A 170 -11.66 -15.82 -8.26
CA GLY A 170 -13.04 -16.23 -8.02
C GLY A 170 -14.06 -15.09 -8.01
N GLY A 171 -13.72 -13.93 -8.59
CA GLY A 171 -14.67 -12.85 -8.85
C GLY A 171 -15.57 -13.14 -10.03
N SER A 172 -16.50 -12.23 -10.35
CA SER A 172 -17.46 -12.35 -11.43
C SER A 172 -17.77 -10.99 -12.06
N SER A 173 -18.34 -10.99 -13.26
CA SER A 173 -18.86 -9.76 -13.87
C SER A 173 -19.92 -9.05 -13.00
N GLN A 174 -20.68 -9.83 -12.24
CA GLN A 174 -21.69 -9.28 -11.32
C GLN A 174 -21.04 -8.62 -10.10
N SER A 175 -19.96 -9.21 -9.54
CA SER A 175 -19.22 -8.55 -8.46
C SER A 175 -18.56 -7.25 -8.92
N GLU A 176 -17.99 -7.22 -10.14
CA GLU A 176 -17.42 -6.01 -10.70
C GLU A 176 -18.47 -4.94 -11.00
N ALA A 177 -19.65 -5.33 -11.51
CA ALA A 177 -20.78 -4.42 -11.67
C ALA A 177 -21.26 -3.85 -10.33
N ALA A 178 -21.26 -4.67 -9.28
CA ALA A 178 -21.62 -4.23 -7.93
C ALA A 178 -20.60 -3.23 -7.38
N VAL A 179 -19.29 -3.45 -7.61
CA VAL A 179 -18.24 -2.46 -7.26
C VAL A 179 -18.51 -1.14 -7.97
N GLU A 180 -18.68 -1.14 -9.29
CA GLU A 180 -18.92 0.10 -10.04
C GLU A 180 -20.20 0.82 -9.61
N ALA A 181 -21.26 0.10 -9.25
CA ALA A 181 -22.48 0.69 -8.70
C ALA A 181 -22.22 1.36 -7.32
N GLY A 182 -21.42 0.72 -6.46
CA GLY A 182 -20.98 1.30 -5.20
C GLY A 182 -20.19 2.59 -5.38
N LEU A 183 -19.23 2.59 -6.33
CA LEU A 183 -18.44 3.77 -6.65
C LEU A 183 -19.33 4.93 -7.14
N LYS A 184 -20.29 4.65 -8.02
CA LYS A 184 -21.26 5.66 -8.48
C LYS A 184 -22.09 6.22 -7.34
N TRP A 185 -22.49 5.38 -6.39
CA TRP A 185 -23.22 5.83 -5.21
C TRP A 185 -22.38 6.81 -4.37
N PHE A 186 -21.08 6.55 -4.17
CA PHE A 186 -20.19 7.49 -3.49
C PHE A 186 -20.10 8.84 -4.21
N ILE A 187 -19.95 8.84 -5.54
CA ILE A 187 -19.89 10.09 -6.31
C ILE A 187 -21.16 10.93 -6.11
N GLN A 188 -22.33 10.30 -6.07
CA GLN A 188 -23.61 11.00 -5.83
C GLN A 188 -23.73 11.58 -4.42
N HIS A 189 -22.90 11.12 -3.48
CA HIS A 189 -22.92 11.51 -2.07
C HIS A 189 -21.73 12.37 -1.64
N GLN A 190 -20.89 12.80 -2.59
CA GLN A 190 -19.80 13.73 -2.30
C GLN A 190 -20.34 15.13 -1.96
N LEU A 191 -19.74 15.77 -0.96
CA LEU A 191 -20.10 17.11 -0.54
C LEU A 191 -19.37 18.17 -1.38
N PRO A 192 -19.88 19.42 -1.43
CA PRO A 192 -19.26 20.49 -2.21
C PRO A 192 -17.81 20.81 -1.83
N ASP A 193 -17.40 20.54 -0.59
CA ASP A 193 -16.02 20.70 -0.13
C ASP A 193 -15.08 19.53 -0.51
N GLY A 194 -15.57 18.58 -1.29
CA GLY A 194 -14.83 17.40 -1.76
C GLY A 194 -14.81 16.23 -0.81
N GLY A 195 -15.21 16.40 0.45
CA GLY A 195 -15.28 15.32 1.43
C GLY A 195 -16.61 14.55 1.37
N TRP A 196 -16.76 13.61 2.30
CA TRP A 196 -18.00 12.87 2.56
C TRP A 196 -18.39 13.00 4.03
N SER A 197 -19.64 12.69 4.34
CA SER A 197 -20.17 12.65 5.70
C SER A 197 -20.93 11.36 5.95
N PHE A 198 -20.83 10.83 7.16
CA PHE A 198 -21.71 9.75 7.60
C PHE A 198 -23.16 10.25 7.77
N ASN A 199 -23.35 11.55 8.01
CA ASN A 199 -24.65 12.20 8.03
C ASN A 199 -25.10 12.54 6.60
N LEU A 200 -25.82 11.62 5.98
CA LEU A 200 -26.29 11.77 4.59
C LEU A 200 -27.32 12.88 4.38
N LYS A 201 -27.82 13.52 5.48
CA LYS A 201 -28.65 14.74 5.39
C LYS A 201 -27.85 15.96 4.96
N GLU A 202 -26.53 15.96 5.20
CA GLU A 202 -25.63 17.03 4.77
C GLU A 202 -25.39 17.00 3.26
N CYS A 203 -25.61 15.86 2.60
CA CYS A 203 -25.42 15.72 1.18
C CYS A 203 -26.53 16.42 0.39
N PRO A 204 -26.23 17.45 -0.43
CA PRO A 204 -27.25 18.22 -1.14
C PRO A 204 -28.07 17.41 -2.13
N SER A 205 -27.48 16.40 -2.79
CA SER A 205 -28.18 15.50 -3.72
C SER A 205 -29.04 14.49 -2.97
N CYS A 206 -28.54 13.95 -1.85
CA CYS A 206 -29.24 12.93 -1.08
C CYS A 206 -30.33 13.49 -0.17
N LYS A 207 -30.09 14.60 0.51
CA LYS A 207 -31.02 15.22 1.47
C LYS A 207 -31.56 14.21 2.51
N GLY A 208 -30.76 13.22 2.85
CA GLY A 208 -31.12 12.19 3.81
C GLY A 208 -32.00 11.05 3.27
N GLN A 209 -32.23 10.95 1.95
CA GLN A 209 -33.02 9.87 1.36
C GLN A 209 -32.40 8.48 1.62
N CYS A 210 -31.06 8.40 1.75
CA CYS A 210 -30.33 7.19 2.10
C CYS A 210 -30.07 7.04 3.60
N SER A 211 -30.55 7.98 4.44
CA SER A 211 -30.40 7.95 5.89
C SER A 211 -31.49 7.08 6.48
N GLU A 212 -31.12 6.03 7.18
CA GLU A 212 -32.03 5.12 7.88
C GLU A 212 -32.45 5.66 9.27
N GLY A 213 -32.33 6.97 9.47
CA GLY A 213 -32.67 7.62 10.74
C GLY A 213 -31.66 7.39 11.87
N ARG A 214 -30.47 6.92 11.52
CA ARG A 214 -29.42 6.47 12.46
C ARG A 214 -28.13 7.29 12.41
N ASP A 215 -28.19 8.53 11.97
CA ASP A 215 -27.05 9.46 11.92
C ASP A 215 -26.55 9.84 13.33
N LYS A 216 -26.36 8.83 14.19
CA LYS A 216 -26.01 9.01 15.60
C LYS A 216 -24.55 8.62 15.83
N GLY A 217 -23.82 9.50 16.46
CA GLY A 217 -22.53 9.20 17.09
C GLY A 217 -21.29 9.61 16.31
N VAL A 218 -21.15 9.27 15.03
CA VAL A 218 -19.96 9.62 14.22
C VAL A 218 -20.26 10.58 13.05
N GLY A 219 -21.47 11.16 13.04
CA GLY A 219 -21.90 12.05 11.94
C GLY A 219 -20.99 13.25 11.69
N GLU A 220 -20.25 13.72 12.69
CA GLU A 220 -19.28 14.81 12.56
C GLU A 220 -17.89 14.35 12.08
N ASP A 221 -17.62 13.03 12.01
CA ASP A 221 -16.34 12.50 11.56
C ASP A 221 -16.21 12.56 10.03
N ARG A 222 -15.86 13.73 9.55
CA ARG A 222 -15.65 13.98 8.12
C ARG A 222 -14.39 13.30 7.57
N CYS A 223 -13.37 13.14 8.39
CA CYS A 223 -12.13 12.43 8.04
C CYS A 223 -12.43 10.94 7.77
N GLY A 224 -13.03 10.25 8.72
CA GLY A 224 -13.36 8.83 8.57
C GLY A 224 -14.30 8.56 7.41
N ALA A 225 -15.34 9.39 7.22
CA ALA A 225 -16.28 9.27 6.12
C ALA A 225 -15.59 9.45 4.77
N THR A 226 -14.75 10.50 4.63
CA THR A 226 -14.02 10.77 3.39
C THR A 226 -13.00 9.68 3.08
N ALA A 227 -12.26 9.21 4.08
CA ALA A 227 -11.30 8.14 3.88
C ALA A 227 -11.98 6.83 3.46
N LEU A 228 -13.07 6.43 4.12
CA LEU A 228 -13.84 5.24 3.75
C LEU A 228 -14.45 5.35 2.35
N ALA A 229 -14.89 6.54 1.94
CA ALA A 229 -15.39 6.74 0.57
C ALA A 229 -14.29 6.64 -0.49
N LEU A 230 -13.06 7.13 -0.20
CA LEU A 230 -11.95 7.11 -1.16
C LEU A 230 -11.29 5.73 -1.29
N LEU A 231 -11.27 4.91 -0.24
CA LEU A 231 -10.61 3.60 -0.26
C LEU A 231 -11.09 2.68 -1.38
N PRO A 232 -12.40 2.54 -1.69
CA PRO A 232 -12.86 1.74 -2.81
C PRO A 232 -12.36 2.24 -4.17
N PHE A 233 -12.30 3.55 -4.42
CA PHE A 233 -11.76 4.06 -5.67
C PHE A 233 -10.28 3.71 -5.85
N LEU A 234 -9.49 3.87 -4.79
CA LEU A 234 -8.08 3.46 -4.80
C LEU A 234 -7.95 1.94 -4.95
N GLY A 235 -8.84 1.16 -4.35
CA GLY A 235 -8.93 -0.28 -4.54
C GLY A 235 -9.15 -0.62 -6.01
N ARG A 236 -10.10 0.03 -6.67
CA ARG A 236 -10.41 -0.12 -8.09
C ARG A 236 -9.28 0.34 -9.03
N GLY A 237 -8.24 0.98 -8.51
CA GLY A 237 -7.16 1.54 -9.31
C GLY A 237 -7.45 2.95 -9.84
N TYR A 238 -8.50 3.60 -9.36
CA TYR A 238 -8.82 4.97 -9.73
C TYR A 238 -8.12 5.97 -8.81
N THR A 239 -7.59 7.01 -9.40
CA THR A 239 -6.95 8.14 -8.70
C THR A 239 -7.39 9.47 -9.33
N HIS A 240 -6.91 10.57 -8.79
CA HIS A 240 -7.11 11.89 -9.44
C HIS A 240 -6.36 12.03 -10.79
N LYS A 241 -5.47 11.06 -11.13
CA LYS A 241 -4.78 11.00 -12.43
C LYS A 241 -5.39 9.95 -13.38
N GLU A 242 -5.98 8.88 -12.82
CA GLU A 242 -6.46 7.73 -13.56
C GLU A 242 -7.92 7.40 -13.25
N GLY A 243 -8.67 6.98 -14.26
CA GLY A 243 -10.07 6.57 -14.14
C GLY A 243 -11.08 7.67 -14.50
N PRO A 244 -12.37 7.39 -14.35
CA PRO A 244 -13.45 8.29 -14.78
C PRO A 244 -13.76 9.43 -13.78
N TYR A 245 -13.34 9.33 -12.51
CA TYR A 245 -13.73 10.21 -11.41
C TYR A 245 -12.59 11.13 -10.92
N LYS A 246 -11.69 11.53 -11.82
CA LYS A 246 -10.45 12.25 -11.48
C LYS A 246 -10.68 13.49 -10.63
N ARG A 247 -11.62 14.35 -11.00
CA ARG A 247 -11.93 15.61 -10.28
C ARG A 247 -12.47 15.35 -8.88
N GLN A 248 -13.39 14.38 -8.75
CA GLN A 248 -13.98 14.02 -7.47
C GLN A 248 -12.93 13.43 -6.51
N LEU A 249 -12.03 12.61 -7.04
CA LEU A 249 -10.95 12.02 -6.26
C LEU A 249 -9.89 13.08 -5.89
N GLU A 250 -9.61 14.04 -6.78
CA GLU A 250 -8.75 15.17 -6.46
C GLU A 250 -9.32 15.99 -5.29
N ALA A 251 -10.61 16.35 -5.37
CA ALA A 251 -11.28 17.07 -4.30
C ALA A 251 -11.23 16.32 -2.96
N GLY A 252 -11.52 15.01 -2.96
CA GLY A 252 -11.49 14.19 -1.75
C GLY A 252 -10.08 14.02 -1.16
N LEU A 253 -9.07 13.79 -2.01
CA LEU A 253 -7.68 13.70 -1.58
C LEU A 253 -7.17 15.04 -1.06
N THR A 254 -7.54 16.16 -1.70
CA THR A 254 -7.23 17.52 -1.24
C THR A 254 -7.84 17.78 0.13
N PHE A 255 -9.10 17.37 0.33
CA PHE A 255 -9.79 17.52 1.62
C PHE A 255 -9.00 16.80 2.74
N LEU A 256 -8.64 15.51 2.56
CA LEU A 256 -7.87 14.76 3.56
C LEU A 256 -6.45 15.29 3.76
N ALA A 257 -5.77 15.64 2.68
CA ALA A 257 -4.43 16.24 2.74
C ALA A 257 -4.45 17.56 3.51
N GLY A 258 -5.44 18.40 3.23
CA GLY A 258 -5.64 19.66 3.95
C GLY A 258 -5.89 19.46 5.45
N MET A 259 -6.67 18.44 5.84
CA MET A 259 -6.86 18.10 7.26
C MET A 259 -5.55 17.66 7.92
N ALA A 260 -4.79 16.76 7.27
CA ALA A 260 -3.53 16.26 7.79
C ALA A 260 -2.49 17.40 7.96
N VAL A 261 -2.39 18.30 7.00
CA VAL A 261 -1.48 19.45 7.08
C VAL A 261 -1.90 20.42 8.17
N LYS A 262 -3.18 20.83 8.17
CA LYS A 262 -3.73 21.76 9.17
C LYS A 262 -3.58 21.24 10.60
N GLY A 263 -3.73 19.94 10.80
CA GLY A 263 -3.59 19.27 12.08
C GLY A 263 -2.17 18.82 12.43
N ASN A 264 -1.15 19.21 11.64
CA ASN A 264 0.23 18.75 11.80
C ASN A 264 0.32 17.22 11.92
N GLY A 265 -0.30 16.52 11.00
CA GLY A 265 -0.38 15.05 10.94
C GLY A 265 -1.65 14.46 11.53
N LYS A 266 -2.34 15.13 12.44
CA LYS A 266 -3.65 14.74 12.91
C LYS A 266 -4.70 15.02 11.82
N ALA A 267 -5.14 13.97 11.14
CA ALA A 267 -6.07 14.08 10.02
C ALA A 267 -7.55 14.14 10.41
N TYR A 268 -7.89 14.09 11.70
CA TYR A 268 -9.28 14.14 12.19
C TYR A 268 -9.50 15.31 13.16
N ASP A 269 -10.74 15.74 13.24
CA ASP A 269 -11.19 16.76 14.17
C ASP A 269 -12.41 16.27 14.98
N LYS A 270 -13.54 16.97 14.93
CA LYS A 270 -14.75 16.61 15.65
C LYS A 270 -15.30 15.24 15.22
N GLY A 271 -15.73 14.45 16.19
CA GLY A 271 -16.32 13.13 15.96
C GLY A 271 -15.32 12.05 15.54
N GLY A 272 -14.16 12.43 15.00
CA GLY A 272 -13.12 11.50 14.59
C GLY A 272 -12.18 11.07 15.72
N ASN A 273 -11.44 10.01 15.49
CA ASN A 273 -10.48 9.43 16.43
C ASN A 273 -9.34 8.69 15.71
N MET A 274 -8.58 7.85 16.39
CA MET A 274 -7.48 7.10 15.78
C MET A 274 -7.94 6.14 14.68
N TYR A 275 -9.19 5.67 14.64
CA TYR A 275 -9.69 4.91 13.47
C TYR A 275 -9.68 5.77 12.22
N SER A 276 -10.20 7.00 12.31
CA SER A 276 -10.18 7.97 11.21
C SER A 276 -8.76 8.30 10.78
N GLN A 277 -7.84 8.41 11.74
CA GLN A 277 -6.41 8.62 11.48
C GLN A 277 -5.80 7.50 10.67
N GLY A 278 -6.04 6.24 11.07
CA GLY A 278 -5.55 5.07 10.34
C GLY A 278 -6.08 5.02 8.92
N LEU A 279 -7.38 5.25 8.74
CA LEU A 279 -8.03 5.30 7.42
C LEU A 279 -7.44 6.40 6.53
N ALA A 280 -7.25 7.62 7.05
CA ALA A 280 -6.62 8.72 6.33
C ALA A 280 -5.16 8.40 5.97
N GLY A 281 -4.42 7.78 6.89
CA GLY A 281 -3.04 7.31 6.63
C GLY A 281 -2.95 6.33 5.48
N ILE A 282 -3.89 5.37 5.38
CA ILE A 282 -3.98 4.43 4.25
C ILE A 282 -4.26 5.19 2.95
N VAL A 283 -5.31 6.03 2.93
CA VAL A 283 -5.73 6.76 1.72
C VAL A 283 -4.63 7.66 1.19
N LEU A 284 -4.01 8.46 2.04
CA LEU A 284 -2.95 9.39 1.62
C LEU A 284 -1.71 8.65 1.12
N SER A 285 -1.33 7.56 1.80
CA SER A 285 -0.19 6.72 1.39
C SER A 285 -0.46 6.00 0.06
N GLU A 286 -1.62 5.35 -0.10
CA GLU A 286 -1.99 4.67 -1.34
C GLU A 286 -2.21 5.67 -2.48
N GLY A 287 -2.85 6.82 -2.21
CA GLY A 287 -3.03 7.89 -3.19
C GLY A 287 -1.71 8.44 -3.71
N TYR A 288 -0.73 8.66 -2.81
CA TYR A 288 0.63 9.04 -3.20
C TYR A 288 1.32 7.94 -4.01
N ALA A 289 1.33 6.71 -3.50
CA ALA A 289 2.01 5.59 -4.16
C ALA A 289 1.48 5.34 -5.58
N MET A 290 0.15 5.38 -5.77
CA MET A 290 -0.48 5.10 -7.07
C MET A 290 -0.37 6.25 -8.06
N SER A 291 -0.37 7.49 -7.58
CA SER A 291 -0.37 8.67 -8.45
C SER A 291 1.00 9.29 -8.66
N GLN A 292 1.96 9.02 -7.77
CA GLN A 292 3.26 9.68 -7.68
C GLN A 292 3.13 11.23 -7.64
N ASP A 293 2.04 11.70 -7.04
CA ASP A 293 1.80 13.13 -6.88
C ASP A 293 2.52 13.65 -5.62
N LYS A 294 3.57 14.43 -5.84
CA LYS A 294 4.39 14.96 -4.75
C LYS A 294 3.60 15.81 -3.74
N ARG A 295 2.46 16.38 -4.16
CA ARG A 295 1.55 17.13 -3.28
C ARG A 295 0.98 16.25 -2.16
N LEU A 296 0.85 14.94 -2.38
CA LEU A 296 0.36 13.98 -1.38
C LEU A 296 1.46 13.42 -0.49
N GLN A 297 2.73 13.54 -0.86
CA GLN A 297 3.85 12.93 -0.12
C GLN A 297 3.97 13.46 1.31
N ALA A 298 4.03 14.78 1.47
CA ALA A 298 4.16 15.40 2.78
C ALA A 298 2.92 15.17 3.67
N PRO A 299 1.67 15.35 3.21
CA PRO A 299 0.48 15.00 4.00
C PRO A 299 0.44 13.53 4.44
N ALA A 300 0.81 12.60 3.55
CA ALA A 300 0.88 11.18 3.89
C ALA A 300 1.93 10.91 4.97
N GLN A 301 3.14 11.45 4.83
CA GLN A 301 4.19 11.30 5.83
C GLN A 301 3.80 11.92 7.18
N LEU A 302 3.17 13.10 7.17
CA LEU A 302 2.67 13.74 8.39
C LEU A 302 1.62 12.85 9.10
N ALA A 303 0.68 12.27 8.35
CA ALA A 303 -0.32 11.37 8.91
C ALA A 303 0.31 10.12 9.54
N LEU A 304 1.32 9.52 8.90
CA LEU A 304 2.06 8.38 9.45
C LEU A 304 2.89 8.78 10.68
N ASN A 305 3.54 9.93 10.66
CA ASN A 305 4.28 10.44 11.82
C ASN A 305 3.36 10.60 13.03
N TYR A 306 2.14 11.11 12.83
CA TYR A 306 1.16 11.21 13.91
C TYR A 306 0.74 9.83 14.43
N ILE A 307 0.51 8.84 13.56
CA ILE A 307 0.24 7.46 13.98
C ILE A 307 1.36 6.94 14.87
N MET A 308 2.62 7.08 14.44
CA MET A 308 3.78 6.61 15.20
C MET A 308 3.92 7.33 16.54
N GLN A 309 3.70 8.65 16.58
CA GLN A 309 3.72 9.43 17.81
C GLN A 309 2.56 9.12 18.76
N ALA A 310 1.40 8.74 18.21
CA ALA A 310 0.19 8.42 18.98
C ALA A 310 0.21 7.02 19.61
N GLN A 311 1.18 6.18 19.29
CA GLN A 311 1.32 4.84 19.85
C GLN A 311 1.44 4.86 21.37
N ASP A 312 0.77 3.95 22.06
CA ASP A 312 0.98 3.72 23.49
C ASP A 312 2.45 3.41 23.78
N PRO A 313 3.13 4.24 24.58
CA PRO A 313 4.56 4.07 24.83
C PRO A 313 4.90 2.80 25.60
N VAL A 314 3.95 2.27 26.37
CA VAL A 314 4.13 1.10 27.26
C VAL A 314 3.65 -0.18 26.57
N GLY A 315 2.37 -0.24 26.20
CA GLY A 315 1.76 -1.44 25.63
C GLY A 315 1.94 -1.60 24.11
N GLY A 316 2.37 -0.55 23.41
CA GLY A 316 2.68 -0.62 21.97
C GLY A 316 1.49 -0.63 21.02
N GLY A 317 0.26 -0.55 21.52
CA GLY A 317 -0.96 -0.51 20.72
C GLY A 317 -1.47 0.92 20.45
N TRP A 318 -2.68 0.99 19.90
CA TRP A 318 -3.46 2.23 19.73
C TRP A 318 -4.92 1.95 20.11
N ARG A 319 -5.64 3.00 20.47
CA ARG A 319 -7.07 2.95 20.74
C ARG A 319 -7.77 4.18 20.15
N TYR A 320 -8.73 4.79 20.84
CA TYR A 320 -9.50 5.93 20.32
C TYR A 320 -8.72 7.25 20.36
N ALA A 321 -7.88 7.46 21.37
CA ALA A 321 -7.09 8.66 21.52
C ALA A 321 -5.58 8.34 21.56
N PRO A 322 -4.69 9.31 21.24
CA PRO A 322 -3.26 9.14 21.34
C PRO A 322 -2.80 8.68 22.71
N LYS A 323 -1.80 7.81 22.75
CA LYS A 323 -1.15 7.31 23.98
C LYS A 323 -2.04 6.49 24.93
N GLN A 324 -3.25 6.12 24.50
CA GLN A 324 -4.09 5.20 25.26
C GLN A 324 -3.58 3.77 25.14
N PRO A 325 -3.76 2.93 26.20
CA PRO A 325 -3.58 1.49 26.06
C PRO A 325 -4.36 0.93 24.88
N GLY A 326 -3.68 0.07 24.10
CA GLY A 326 -4.19 -0.37 22.81
C GLY A 326 -5.43 -1.26 22.86
N ASP A 327 -6.11 -1.38 21.72
CA ASP A 327 -7.05 -2.45 21.42
C ASP A 327 -6.75 -3.05 20.03
N THR A 328 -7.10 -4.33 19.85
CA THR A 328 -6.78 -5.09 18.64
C THR A 328 -7.38 -4.46 17.39
N SER A 329 -8.59 -3.92 17.47
CA SER A 329 -9.27 -3.35 16.30
C SER A 329 -8.60 -2.08 15.80
N ALA A 330 -8.24 -1.16 16.73
CA ALA A 330 -7.52 0.06 16.37
C ALA A 330 -6.11 -0.25 15.84
N VAL A 331 -5.41 -1.23 16.44
CA VAL A 331 -4.09 -1.68 15.98
C VAL A 331 -4.15 -2.17 14.52
N GLY A 332 -5.21 -2.86 14.13
CA GLY A 332 -5.41 -3.32 12.75
C GLY A 332 -5.31 -2.18 11.72
N TRP A 333 -6.07 -1.11 11.92
CA TRP A 333 -6.06 0.05 11.01
C TRP A 333 -4.72 0.79 11.01
N GLN A 334 -4.08 0.94 12.18
CA GLN A 334 -2.79 1.62 12.24
C GLN A 334 -1.69 0.82 11.54
N LEU A 335 -1.64 -0.51 11.73
CA LEU A 335 -0.68 -1.37 11.04
C LEU A 335 -0.92 -1.38 9.52
N MET A 336 -2.18 -1.38 9.07
CA MET A 336 -2.51 -1.24 7.64
C MET A 336 -2.02 0.10 7.08
N ALA A 337 -2.16 1.21 7.82
CA ALA A 337 -1.66 2.51 7.41
C ALA A 337 -0.13 2.53 7.31
N LEU A 338 0.56 1.99 8.32
CA LEU A 338 2.02 1.88 8.30
C LEU A 338 2.50 0.97 7.16
N LYS A 339 1.78 -0.12 6.87
CA LYS A 339 2.06 -0.99 5.73
C LYS A 339 1.91 -0.25 4.40
N SER A 340 0.79 0.47 4.20
CA SER A 340 0.57 1.29 3.00
C SER A 340 1.65 2.37 2.85
N GLY A 341 2.08 2.99 3.96
CA GLY A 341 3.18 3.93 3.98
C GLY A 341 4.51 3.32 3.55
N ASN A 342 4.84 2.14 4.07
CA ASN A 342 6.04 1.41 3.67
C ASN A 342 6.01 1.05 2.18
N MET A 343 4.88 0.57 1.67
CA MET A 343 4.68 0.28 0.23
C MET A 343 4.77 1.54 -0.64
N ALA A 344 4.51 2.71 -0.08
CA ALA A 344 4.66 4.02 -0.72
C ALA A 344 6.08 4.61 -0.58
N PHE A 345 7.04 3.85 -0.02
CA PHE A 345 8.40 4.30 0.30
C PHE A 345 8.44 5.52 1.25
N LEU A 346 7.40 5.67 2.09
CA LEU A 346 7.37 6.65 3.18
C LEU A 346 8.10 6.09 4.41
N GLN A 347 8.55 7.00 5.27
CA GLN A 347 9.29 6.61 6.46
C GLN A 347 8.36 6.02 7.51
N VAL A 348 8.65 4.78 7.92
CA VAL A 348 8.00 4.07 9.01
C VAL A 348 9.07 3.63 10.01
N ASN A 349 8.91 3.96 11.29
CA ASN A 349 9.86 3.58 12.31
C ASN A 349 9.70 2.09 12.67
N PRO A 350 10.73 1.25 12.48
CA PRO A 350 10.68 -0.18 12.80
C PRO A 350 10.33 -0.46 14.28
N LEU A 351 10.75 0.42 15.19
CA LEU A 351 10.42 0.28 16.61
C LEU A 351 8.92 0.38 16.88
N THR A 352 8.19 1.22 16.11
CA THR A 352 6.73 1.31 16.18
C THR A 352 6.10 -0.03 15.81
N VAL A 353 6.56 -0.63 14.74
CA VAL A 353 6.09 -1.94 14.26
C VAL A 353 6.38 -3.04 15.26
N LYS A 354 7.59 -3.07 15.80
CA LYS A 354 8.00 -4.03 16.84
C LYS A 354 7.14 -3.92 18.10
N LYS A 355 6.83 -2.69 18.55
CA LYS A 355 5.93 -2.47 19.70
C LYS A 355 4.50 -2.94 19.39
N ALA A 356 3.99 -2.74 18.17
CA ALA A 356 2.69 -3.25 17.77
C ALA A 356 2.64 -4.79 17.75
N SER A 357 3.73 -5.46 17.35
CA SER A 357 3.86 -6.91 17.48
C SER A 357 3.79 -7.36 18.94
N ALA A 358 4.50 -6.69 19.85
CA ALA A 358 4.45 -6.98 21.27
C ALA A 358 3.05 -6.76 21.88
N PHE A 359 2.32 -5.75 21.42
CA PHE A 359 0.91 -5.59 21.80
C PHE A 359 0.07 -6.81 21.37
N LEU A 360 0.22 -7.26 20.14
CA LEU A 360 -0.49 -8.45 19.65
C LEU A 360 -0.12 -9.70 20.47
N ASP A 361 1.12 -9.84 20.94
CA ASP A 361 1.53 -10.92 21.84
C ASP A 361 0.80 -10.86 23.18
N SER A 362 0.49 -9.65 23.68
CA SER A 362 -0.21 -9.47 24.95
C SER A 362 -1.71 -9.77 24.90
N VAL A 363 -2.31 -9.75 23.73
CA VAL A 363 -3.75 -9.97 23.54
C VAL A 363 -4.09 -11.29 22.85
N GLN A 364 -3.07 -12.08 22.45
CA GLN A 364 -3.26 -13.36 21.81
C GLN A 364 -3.61 -14.46 22.81
N SER A 365 -4.36 -15.46 22.33
CA SER A 365 -4.62 -16.73 23.00
C SER A 365 -4.55 -17.87 21.98
N ASP A 366 -4.65 -19.12 22.42
CA ASP A 366 -4.48 -20.30 21.56
C ASP A 366 -3.17 -20.20 20.73
N ASP A 367 -2.06 -19.89 21.42
CA ASP A 367 -0.73 -19.71 20.83
C ASP A 367 -0.70 -18.75 19.62
N GLY A 368 -1.62 -17.77 19.57
CA GLY A 368 -1.74 -16.77 18.50
C GLY A 368 -2.77 -17.09 17.43
N ALA A 369 -3.58 -18.15 17.58
CA ALA A 369 -4.70 -18.41 16.67
C ALA A 369 -5.95 -17.58 16.99
N ALA A 370 -6.02 -16.95 18.16
CA ALA A 370 -7.13 -16.15 18.61
C ALA A 370 -6.66 -14.85 19.32
N TYR A 371 -7.48 -13.81 19.30
CA TYR A 371 -7.14 -12.47 19.82
C TYR A 371 -8.29 -11.87 20.60
N GLY A 372 -7.97 -11.37 21.79
CA GLY A 372 -8.90 -10.59 22.60
C GLY A 372 -8.90 -9.10 22.22
N TYR A 373 -9.65 -8.29 22.94
CA TYR A 373 -9.80 -6.85 22.65
C TYR A 373 -8.62 -6.03 23.22
N ILE A 374 -8.49 -6.04 24.54
CA ILE A 374 -7.43 -5.35 25.29
C ILE A 374 -6.57 -6.32 26.10
N ASP A 375 -6.97 -7.57 26.17
CA ASP A 375 -6.29 -8.67 26.83
C ASP A 375 -6.64 -9.99 26.13
N ALA A 376 -5.99 -11.09 26.50
CA ALA A 376 -6.17 -12.41 25.90
C ALA A 376 -7.46 -13.15 26.31
N LYS A 377 -8.26 -12.60 27.26
CA LYS A 377 -9.33 -13.36 27.92
C LYS A 377 -10.59 -13.50 27.09
N THR A 378 -10.85 -12.56 26.20
CA THR A 378 -12.11 -12.49 25.44
C THR A 378 -11.85 -12.45 23.95
N PRO A 379 -11.37 -13.55 23.34
CA PRO A 379 -11.23 -13.62 21.87
C PRO A 379 -12.61 -13.52 21.19
N GLY A 380 -12.61 -13.09 19.96
CA GLY A 380 -13.84 -12.99 19.17
C GLY A 380 -13.56 -12.95 17.67
N PRO A 381 -14.55 -13.32 16.83
CA PRO A 381 -14.35 -13.52 15.39
C PRO A 381 -13.67 -12.34 14.68
N ALA A 382 -14.19 -11.12 14.87
CA ALA A 382 -13.62 -9.92 14.25
C ALA A 382 -12.17 -9.66 14.71
N ARG A 383 -11.90 -9.80 16.01
CA ARG A 383 -10.57 -9.60 16.58
C ARG A 383 -9.58 -10.67 16.12
N ASN A 384 -10.04 -11.91 15.98
CA ASN A 384 -9.22 -13.01 15.44
C ASN A 384 -8.81 -12.69 13.99
N ALA A 385 -9.75 -12.24 13.15
CA ALA A 385 -9.45 -11.85 11.77
C ALA A 385 -8.46 -10.69 11.71
N VAL A 386 -8.64 -9.63 12.53
CA VAL A 386 -7.71 -8.50 12.63
C VAL A 386 -6.32 -8.96 13.05
N GLY A 387 -6.23 -9.75 14.14
CA GLY A 387 -4.95 -10.21 14.67
C GLY A 387 -4.19 -11.09 13.68
N LEU A 388 -4.86 -12.03 13.02
CA LEU A 388 -4.25 -12.90 12.01
C LEU A 388 -3.75 -12.09 10.80
N LEU A 389 -4.54 -11.12 10.30
CA LEU A 389 -4.09 -10.26 9.20
C LEU A 389 -2.86 -9.44 9.61
N CYS A 390 -2.86 -8.88 10.82
CA CYS A 390 -1.71 -8.17 11.35
C CYS A 390 -0.47 -9.07 11.41
N ARG A 391 -0.61 -10.33 11.85
CA ARG A 391 0.50 -11.30 11.87
C ARG A 391 1.03 -11.64 10.49
N MET A 392 0.16 -11.74 9.47
CA MET A 392 0.59 -11.90 8.09
C MET A 392 1.46 -10.72 7.65
N TYR A 393 1.04 -9.48 7.95
CA TYR A 393 1.81 -8.28 7.64
C TYR A 393 3.11 -8.17 8.44
N LEU A 394 3.18 -8.78 9.61
CA LEU A 394 4.36 -8.84 10.49
C LEU A 394 5.27 -10.06 10.21
N GLY A 395 5.02 -10.83 9.16
CA GLY A 395 5.95 -11.84 8.68
C GLY A 395 5.65 -13.29 9.08
N TRP A 396 4.48 -13.58 9.68
CA TRP A 396 4.12 -14.97 9.92
C TRP A 396 3.94 -15.71 8.60
N LYS A 397 4.56 -16.87 8.49
CA LYS A 397 4.50 -17.72 7.30
C LYS A 397 3.15 -18.44 7.20
N LYS A 398 2.78 -18.87 5.98
CA LYS A 398 1.55 -19.61 5.68
C LYS A 398 1.41 -20.87 6.55
N ASN A 399 2.52 -21.58 6.77
CA ASN A 399 2.61 -22.81 7.56
C ASN A 399 2.84 -22.59 9.06
N HIS A 400 2.67 -21.37 9.58
CA HIS A 400 2.75 -21.13 11.01
C HIS A 400 1.55 -21.81 11.71
N PRO A 401 1.76 -22.69 12.72
CA PRO A 401 0.69 -23.53 13.28
C PRO A 401 -0.51 -22.75 13.81
N ALA A 402 -0.28 -21.57 14.43
CA ALA A 402 -1.37 -20.73 14.90
C ALA A 402 -2.12 -20.05 13.74
N MET A 403 -1.42 -19.69 12.65
CA MET A 403 -2.04 -19.14 11.45
C MET A 403 -2.99 -20.17 10.82
N GLU A 404 -2.54 -21.41 10.64
CA GLU A 404 -3.36 -22.50 10.09
C GLU A 404 -4.62 -22.75 10.94
N ARG A 405 -4.46 -22.85 12.27
CA ARG A 405 -5.61 -23.04 13.17
C ARG A 405 -6.58 -21.86 13.12
N GLY A 406 -6.06 -20.63 13.17
CA GLY A 406 -6.87 -19.42 13.12
C GLY A 406 -7.67 -19.31 11.82
N VAL A 407 -7.05 -19.61 10.68
CA VAL A 407 -7.69 -19.64 9.36
C VAL A 407 -8.79 -20.71 9.27
N VAL A 408 -8.53 -21.91 9.76
CA VAL A 408 -9.55 -22.98 9.83
C VAL A 408 -10.75 -22.53 10.67
N ASN A 409 -10.51 -21.86 11.80
CA ASN A 409 -11.58 -21.34 12.65
C ASN A 409 -12.40 -20.25 11.97
N LEU A 410 -11.75 -19.30 11.26
CA LEU A 410 -12.44 -18.28 10.47
C LEU A 410 -13.27 -18.89 9.36
N ALA A 411 -12.70 -19.80 8.58
CA ALA A 411 -13.39 -20.48 7.48
C ALA A 411 -14.61 -21.28 7.96
N LYS A 412 -14.47 -21.96 9.11
CA LYS A 412 -15.58 -22.72 9.74
C LYS A 412 -16.72 -21.82 10.22
N GLY A 413 -16.41 -20.61 10.71
CA GLY A 413 -17.41 -19.62 11.13
C GLY A 413 -18.21 -19.09 9.95
N GLY A 414 -17.59 -18.97 8.79
CA GLY A 414 -18.19 -18.41 7.57
C GLY A 414 -18.44 -16.91 7.66
N PRO A 415 -18.93 -16.30 6.57
CA PRO A 415 -19.39 -14.90 6.55
C PRO A 415 -20.52 -14.67 7.56
N SER A 416 -20.54 -13.49 8.12
CA SER A 416 -21.46 -13.09 9.20
C SER A 416 -22.24 -11.84 8.81
N ASN A 417 -23.07 -11.33 9.74
CA ASN A 417 -23.71 -10.01 9.59
C ASN A 417 -22.81 -8.88 10.13
N ASP A 418 -21.53 -9.16 10.37
CA ASP A 418 -20.55 -8.18 10.84
C ASP A 418 -19.56 -7.88 9.71
N LEU A 419 -19.85 -6.85 8.92
CA LEU A 419 -18.99 -6.43 7.81
C LEU A 419 -17.55 -6.10 8.24
N TYR A 420 -17.34 -5.70 9.50
CA TYR A 420 -16.00 -5.49 10.03
C TYR A 420 -15.22 -6.82 10.12
N HIS A 421 -15.85 -7.85 10.67
CA HIS A 421 -15.31 -9.20 10.67
C HIS A 421 -15.05 -9.68 9.24
N ASP A 422 -16.05 -9.56 8.37
CA ASP A 422 -16.03 -10.08 7.02
C ASP A 422 -14.94 -9.40 6.17
N TYR A 423 -14.71 -8.09 6.36
CA TYR A 423 -13.64 -7.35 5.68
C TYR A 423 -12.24 -7.89 6.01
N TYR A 424 -11.95 -8.14 7.29
CA TYR A 424 -10.66 -8.68 7.69
C TYR A 424 -10.52 -10.16 7.37
N ALA A 425 -11.56 -10.96 7.61
CA ALA A 425 -11.55 -12.39 7.34
C ALA A 425 -11.39 -12.68 5.84
N THR A 426 -12.03 -11.89 4.98
CA THR A 426 -11.87 -11.98 3.52
C THR A 426 -10.41 -11.80 3.10
N GLN A 427 -9.69 -10.82 3.66
CA GLN A 427 -8.27 -10.61 3.37
C GLN A 427 -7.41 -11.79 3.85
N VAL A 428 -7.62 -12.25 5.09
CA VAL A 428 -6.91 -13.40 5.65
C VAL A 428 -7.06 -14.63 4.76
N LEU A 429 -8.30 -14.99 4.42
CA LEU A 429 -8.59 -16.16 3.62
C LEU A 429 -8.10 -16.02 2.17
N HIS A 430 -8.19 -14.82 1.60
CA HIS A 430 -7.63 -14.54 0.27
C HIS A 430 -6.11 -14.73 0.23
N HIS A 431 -5.38 -14.25 1.24
CA HIS A 431 -3.94 -14.47 1.34
C HIS A 431 -3.56 -15.95 1.55
N MET A 432 -4.40 -16.68 2.26
CA MET A 432 -4.18 -18.12 2.50
C MET A 432 -4.52 -18.98 1.30
N GLU A 433 -5.41 -18.51 0.40
CA GLU A 433 -5.85 -19.27 -0.78
C GLU A 433 -6.47 -20.66 -0.44
N GLY A 434 -6.58 -21.53 -1.41
CA GLY A 434 -7.06 -22.91 -1.22
C GLY A 434 -8.57 -23.03 -1.00
N GLU A 435 -9.03 -24.20 -0.51
CA GLU A 435 -10.45 -24.54 -0.39
C GLU A 435 -11.20 -23.61 0.57
N SER A 436 -10.57 -23.18 1.65
CA SER A 436 -11.16 -22.25 2.62
C SER A 436 -11.49 -20.91 1.96
N TRP A 437 -10.60 -20.41 1.10
CA TRP A 437 -10.85 -19.20 0.32
C TRP A 437 -12.00 -19.40 -0.67
N VAL A 438 -12.00 -20.47 -1.43
CA VAL A 438 -13.04 -20.74 -2.45
C VAL A 438 -14.42 -20.78 -1.80
N SER A 439 -14.57 -21.50 -0.69
CA SER A 439 -15.84 -21.62 0.03
C SER A 439 -16.31 -20.28 0.60
N TRP A 440 -15.41 -19.54 1.27
CA TRP A 440 -15.68 -18.21 1.80
C TRP A 440 -16.09 -17.24 0.70
N ASN A 441 -15.27 -17.14 -0.34
CA ASN A 441 -15.46 -16.20 -1.43
C ASN A 441 -16.79 -16.40 -2.15
N ASN A 442 -17.17 -17.63 -2.46
CA ASN A 442 -18.45 -17.89 -3.12
C ASN A 442 -19.62 -17.40 -2.28
N THR A 443 -19.61 -17.69 -0.97
CA THR A 443 -20.68 -17.24 -0.06
C THR A 443 -20.70 -15.73 0.09
N MET A 444 -19.53 -15.12 0.36
CA MET A 444 -19.41 -13.68 0.62
C MET A 444 -19.75 -12.84 -0.62
N ARG A 445 -19.16 -13.21 -1.77
CA ARG A 445 -19.44 -12.53 -3.05
C ARG A 445 -20.92 -12.58 -3.41
N ASP A 446 -21.53 -13.76 -3.36
CA ASP A 446 -22.94 -13.94 -3.77
C ASP A 446 -23.89 -13.25 -2.81
N MET A 447 -23.58 -13.25 -1.51
CA MET A 447 -24.30 -12.49 -0.50
C MET A 447 -24.27 -10.98 -0.80
N LEU A 448 -23.08 -10.40 -1.02
CA LEU A 448 -22.95 -8.98 -1.32
C LEU A 448 -23.63 -8.59 -2.63
N VAL A 449 -23.47 -9.37 -3.70
CA VAL A 449 -24.12 -9.11 -5.00
C VAL A 449 -25.64 -9.15 -4.88
N SER A 450 -26.19 -10.08 -4.09
CA SER A 450 -27.63 -10.22 -3.92
C SER A 450 -28.26 -9.16 -3.00
N THR A 451 -27.52 -8.68 -2.00
CA THR A 451 -28.02 -7.73 -0.98
C THR A 451 -27.83 -6.26 -1.35
N GLN A 452 -27.05 -5.96 -2.40
CA GLN A 452 -26.87 -4.59 -2.88
C GLN A 452 -28.22 -3.96 -3.26
N ALA A 453 -28.47 -2.73 -2.83
CA ALA A 453 -29.66 -1.97 -3.23
C ALA A 453 -29.68 -1.75 -4.77
N LYS A 454 -30.82 -2.04 -5.40
CA LYS A 454 -30.96 -2.00 -6.87
C LYS A 454 -31.82 -0.82 -7.35
N LYS A 455 -32.56 -0.14 -6.46
CA LYS A 455 -33.55 0.88 -6.81
C LYS A 455 -33.45 2.07 -5.85
N GLY A 456 -34.06 3.17 -6.21
CA GLY A 456 -34.10 4.38 -5.38
C GLY A 456 -32.77 5.11 -5.35
N HIS A 457 -32.66 6.09 -4.47
CA HIS A 457 -31.44 6.88 -4.29
C HIS A 457 -30.29 6.05 -3.68
N GLU A 458 -30.63 4.97 -2.97
CA GLU A 458 -29.70 4.02 -2.40
C GLU A 458 -29.10 3.02 -3.41
N ALA A 459 -29.54 3.00 -4.66
CA ALA A 459 -29.05 2.05 -5.65
C ALA A 459 -27.51 2.05 -5.73
N GLY A 460 -26.91 0.85 -5.64
CA GLY A 460 -25.47 0.65 -5.60
C GLY A 460 -24.87 0.56 -4.20
N SER A 461 -25.61 0.89 -3.14
CA SER A 461 -25.11 0.85 -1.75
C SER A 461 -25.55 -0.40 -1.01
N TRP A 462 -24.96 -0.59 0.18
CA TRP A 462 -25.35 -1.61 1.14
C TRP A 462 -25.73 -0.98 2.48
N PHE A 463 -26.68 -1.57 3.15
CA PHE A 463 -27.03 -1.24 4.51
C PHE A 463 -27.73 -2.42 5.18
N GLU A 464 -27.10 -2.98 6.20
CA GLU A 464 -27.60 -4.18 6.88
C GLU A 464 -28.40 -3.88 8.16
N GLY A 465 -28.78 -2.63 8.35
CA GLY A 465 -29.62 -2.23 9.47
C GLY A 465 -28.92 -2.33 10.83
N VAL A 466 -29.72 -2.54 11.90
CA VAL A 466 -29.24 -2.58 13.31
C VAL A 466 -28.29 -3.74 13.59
N ASN A 467 -28.35 -4.78 12.79
CA ASN A 467 -27.62 -6.03 12.99
C ASN A 467 -26.32 -6.11 12.17
N GLY A 468 -25.92 -5.03 11.47
CA GLY A 468 -24.74 -5.01 10.59
C GLY A 468 -23.38 -5.04 11.30
N GLY A 469 -23.34 -5.43 12.57
CA GLY A 469 -22.10 -5.61 13.32
C GLY A 469 -21.44 -4.31 13.78
N HIS A 470 -20.14 -4.40 14.05
CA HIS A 470 -19.35 -3.29 14.60
C HIS A 470 -19.31 -2.07 13.67
N GLY A 471 -19.80 -0.93 14.18
CA GLY A 471 -19.74 0.36 13.49
C GLY A 471 -20.88 0.62 12.50
N ALA A 472 -21.66 -0.37 12.09
CA ALA A 472 -22.70 -0.20 11.09
C ALA A 472 -23.84 0.70 11.56
N ASP A 473 -24.24 0.60 12.82
CA ASP A 473 -25.26 1.44 13.45
C ASP A 473 -24.82 2.88 13.71
N ALA A 474 -23.51 3.10 13.88
CA ALA A 474 -22.93 4.42 14.13
C ALA A 474 -22.55 5.16 12.84
N ALA A 475 -21.99 4.46 11.87
CA ALA A 475 -21.45 5.03 10.62
C ALA A 475 -22.35 4.76 9.38
N GLY A 476 -23.40 3.96 9.54
CA GLY A 476 -24.50 3.82 8.62
C GLY A 476 -24.13 3.28 7.23
N ARG A 477 -24.91 3.68 6.24
CA ARG A 477 -24.86 3.19 4.86
C ARG A 477 -23.50 3.44 4.19
N LEU A 478 -22.86 4.58 4.44
CA LEU A 478 -21.55 4.90 3.87
C LEU A 478 -20.50 3.87 4.28
N TYR A 479 -20.45 3.53 5.57
CA TYR A 479 -19.56 2.52 6.11
C TYR A 479 -19.82 1.13 5.51
N CYS A 480 -21.08 0.69 5.52
CA CYS A 480 -21.47 -0.60 4.95
C CYS A 480 -21.11 -0.68 3.46
N THR A 481 -21.37 0.38 2.70
CA THR A 481 -21.03 0.44 1.27
C THR A 481 -19.54 0.37 1.05
N SER A 482 -18.74 1.07 1.86
CA SER A 482 -17.27 1.04 1.75
C SER A 482 -16.70 -0.35 1.99
N LEU A 483 -17.05 -0.99 3.11
CA LEU A 483 -16.53 -2.32 3.42
C LEU A 483 -17.00 -3.36 2.41
N SER A 484 -18.27 -3.35 2.02
CA SER A 484 -18.81 -4.27 1.01
C SER A 484 -18.09 -4.13 -0.34
N THR A 485 -17.84 -2.89 -0.78
CA THR A 485 -17.11 -2.65 -2.02
C THR A 485 -15.67 -3.15 -1.90
N MET A 486 -14.97 -2.84 -0.81
CA MET A 486 -13.59 -3.29 -0.58
C MET A 486 -13.46 -4.82 -0.45
N ILE A 487 -14.46 -5.51 0.08
CA ILE A 487 -14.53 -6.97 0.10
C ILE A 487 -14.61 -7.52 -1.33
N LEU A 488 -15.47 -6.94 -2.17
CA LEU A 488 -15.59 -7.35 -3.58
C LEU A 488 -14.36 -7.01 -4.43
N GLU A 489 -13.51 -6.09 -3.98
CA GLU A 489 -12.25 -5.67 -4.63
C GLU A 489 -11.04 -6.51 -4.20
N VAL A 490 -11.19 -7.43 -3.26
CA VAL A 490 -10.07 -8.14 -2.63
C VAL A 490 -9.10 -8.76 -3.64
N TYR A 491 -9.57 -9.25 -4.77
CA TYR A 491 -8.80 -9.95 -5.80
C TYR A 491 -7.63 -9.13 -6.36
N TYR A 492 -7.84 -7.84 -6.57
CA TYR A 492 -6.84 -6.92 -7.13
C TYR A 492 -6.37 -5.87 -6.13
N ARG A 493 -7.14 -5.66 -5.05
CA ARG A 493 -6.76 -4.75 -3.97
C ARG A 493 -5.60 -5.29 -3.15
N HIS A 494 -5.59 -6.58 -2.90
CA HIS A 494 -4.61 -7.26 -2.09
C HIS A 494 -4.04 -8.47 -2.84
N LEU A 495 -2.83 -8.33 -3.40
CA LEU A 495 -2.15 -9.48 -3.99
C LEU A 495 -1.85 -10.52 -2.90
N PRO A 496 -2.03 -11.83 -3.17
CA PRO A 496 -1.73 -12.87 -2.19
C PRO A 496 -0.28 -12.81 -1.71
N ILE A 497 -0.09 -12.68 -0.39
CA ILE A 497 1.23 -12.53 0.23
C ILE A 497 2.07 -13.81 0.05
N TYR A 498 1.42 -14.96 0.02
CA TYR A 498 2.08 -16.29 0.00
C TYR A 498 2.10 -16.96 -1.39
N GLY A 499 1.56 -16.31 -2.42
CA GLY A 499 1.34 -16.92 -3.73
C GLY A 499 2.60 -17.42 -4.45
N GLN A 500 3.80 -16.91 -4.09
CA GLN A 500 5.07 -17.39 -4.66
C GLN A 500 5.75 -18.51 -3.86
N GLN A 501 5.43 -18.68 -2.59
CA GLN A 501 6.03 -19.77 -1.79
C GLN A 501 5.57 -21.16 -2.27
N SER A 502 4.38 -21.26 -2.85
CA SER A 502 3.86 -22.50 -3.41
C SER A 502 4.60 -22.96 -4.67
N VAL A 503 5.10 -22.01 -5.48
CA VAL A 503 5.83 -22.33 -6.71
C VAL A 503 7.27 -22.77 -6.42
N GLU A 504 7.92 -22.16 -5.43
CA GLU A 504 9.27 -22.57 -5.01
C GLU A 504 9.30 -23.91 -4.28
N GLU A 505 8.23 -24.28 -3.57
CA GLU A 505 8.11 -25.59 -2.93
C GLU A 505 7.82 -26.71 -3.93
N GLU A 506 7.12 -26.44 -5.02
CA GLU A 506 6.79 -27.41 -6.08
C GLU A 506 8.00 -27.75 -6.97
N PHE A 507 9.05 -26.91 -6.97
CA PHE A 507 10.29 -27.14 -7.73
C PHE A 507 11.50 -27.55 -6.87
N LYS A 508 11.30 -27.84 -5.58
CA LYS A 508 12.32 -28.45 -4.72
C LYS A 508 12.19 -29.98 -4.75
N GLU A 509 12.46 -30.58 -5.91
CA GLU A 509 12.87 -31.97 -6.04
C GLU A 509 14.34 -32.09 -6.45
#